data_3b0fb6de9c79e46eb12653d8db685136
#
_entry.id   3b0fb6de9c79e46eb12653d8db685136
#
_cell.length_a   1.000
_cell.length_b   1.000
_cell.length_c   1.000
_cell.angle_alpha   90.00
_cell.angle_beta   90.00
_cell.angle_gamma   90.00
#
_symmetry.space_group_name_H-M   'P 1'
#
loop_
_entity.id
_entity.type
_entity.pdbx_description
1 polymer ?
#
loop_
_entity_poly.entity_id
_entity_poly.type
_entity_poly.pdbx_seq_one_letter_code
_entity_poly.pdbx_strand_id
1 'polypeptide(L)'
;REQVNALSSESAQLITDLLKESNRHIGKRYVHGAKGPNQFDCSGFTSYVYRQFGYSISPSSRTQYTEGSAVDRKDLRKGDLVFFTSRRSGRNVGHVGIVVSADNEKGTFKFIHASVKGVKISDFEGYYVPRYIGARRIIKE
;
A
#
# COMPACT_ATOMS: atom_id res chain seq x y z
N ARG A 1 10.36 7.40 20.54
CA ARG A 1 10.94 8.52 19.93
C ARG A 1 12.11 8.17 19.10
N GLU A 2 13.03 7.48 19.67
CA GLU A 2 14.20 7.06 18.94
C GLU A 2 13.83 6.23 17.75
N GLN A 3 12.82 5.42 17.91
CA GLN A 3 12.41 4.56 16.82
C GLN A 3 11.92 5.36 15.66
N VAL A 4 11.35 6.50 15.94
CA VAL A 4 10.90 7.34 14.86
C VAL A 4 12.07 7.71 14.00
N ASN A 5 13.24 7.78 14.61
CA ASN A 5 14.44 8.18 13.91
C ASN A 5 15.21 7.01 13.37
N ALA A 6 14.68 5.79 13.53
CA ALA A 6 15.34 4.64 12.98
C ALA A 6 15.35 4.67 11.48
N LEU A 7 14.41 5.40 10.87
CA LEU A 7 14.36 5.56 9.43
C LEU A 7 15.44 6.55 9.01
N SER A 8 16.35 6.13 8.15
CA SER A 8 17.42 7.01 7.68
C SER A 8 16.83 8.13 6.83
N SER A 9 17.58 9.22 6.67
CA SER A 9 17.11 10.30 5.82
C SER A 9 17.00 9.84 4.37
N GLU A 10 17.83 8.90 3.92
CA GLU A 10 17.73 8.36 2.59
C GLU A 10 16.45 7.57 2.42
N SER A 11 16.10 6.74 3.40
CA SER A 11 14.87 5.97 3.34
C SER A 11 13.65 6.87 3.43
N ALA A 12 13.71 7.92 4.25
CA ALA A 12 12.62 8.87 4.36
C ALA A 12 12.40 9.59 3.03
N GLN A 13 13.49 9.98 2.35
CA GLN A 13 13.37 10.63 1.05
C GLN A 13 12.83 9.66 0.00
N LEU A 14 13.28 8.43 0.04
CA LEU A 14 12.83 7.40 -0.87
C LEU A 14 11.31 7.19 -0.73
N ILE A 15 10.83 7.12 0.50
CA ILE A 15 9.39 6.95 0.75
C ILE A 15 8.61 8.18 0.26
N THR A 16 9.15 9.38 0.50
CA THR A 16 8.52 10.60 0.02
C THR A 16 8.38 10.58 -1.50
N ASP A 17 9.45 10.18 -2.18
CA ASP A 17 9.44 10.11 -3.64
C ASP A 17 8.49 9.02 -4.14
N LEU A 18 8.43 7.90 -3.45
CA LEU A 18 7.53 6.82 -3.79
C LEU A 18 6.08 7.28 -3.70
N LEU A 19 5.74 8.04 -2.65
CA LEU A 19 4.38 8.54 -2.51
C LEU A 19 4.06 9.60 -3.55
N LYS A 20 5.02 10.42 -3.93
CA LYS A 20 4.82 11.36 -5.04
C LYS A 20 4.53 10.62 -6.34
N GLU A 21 5.27 9.56 -6.60
CA GLU A 21 5.04 8.75 -7.79
C GLU A 21 3.65 8.14 -7.74
N SER A 22 3.25 7.63 -6.57
CA SER A 22 1.92 7.07 -6.40
C SER A 22 0.84 8.09 -6.74
N ASN A 23 0.99 9.30 -6.23
CA ASN A 23 0.01 10.37 -6.43
C ASN A 23 -0.16 10.76 -7.89
N ARG A 24 0.88 10.62 -8.70
CA ARG A 24 0.81 10.96 -10.12
C ARG A 24 -0.20 10.11 -10.86
N HIS A 25 -0.59 8.98 -10.32
CA HIS A 25 -1.49 8.05 -10.99
C HIS A 25 -2.93 8.17 -10.51
N ILE A 26 -3.22 9.08 -9.59
CA ILE A 26 -4.59 9.28 -9.09
C ILE A 26 -5.51 9.58 -10.28
N GLY A 27 -6.65 8.91 -10.32
CA GLY A 27 -7.63 9.06 -11.39
C GLY A 27 -7.51 8.07 -12.52
N LYS A 28 -6.41 7.31 -12.59
CA LYS A 28 -6.26 6.29 -13.63
C LYS A 28 -7.20 5.13 -13.37
N ARG A 29 -7.60 4.47 -14.46
CA ARG A 29 -8.65 3.46 -14.41
C ARG A 29 -8.19 2.17 -13.79
N TYR A 30 -9.14 1.50 -13.13
CA TYR A 30 -8.95 0.14 -12.69
C TYR A 30 -9.29 -0.82 -13.84
N VAL A 31 -8.37 -1.72 -14.14
CA VAL A 31 -8.61 -2.78 -15.13
C VAL A 31 -8.00 -4.06 -14.57
N HIS A 32 -8.80 -5.11 -14.50
CA HIS A 32 -8.33 -6.39 -13.95
C HIS A 32 -7.11 -6.89 -14.72
N GLY A 33 -6.07 -7.25 -13.98
CA GLY A 33 -4.82 -7.74 -14.58
C GLY A 33 -3.88 -6.67 -15.08
N ALA A 34 -4.26 -5.40 -15.01
CA ALA A 34 -3.43 -4.32 -15.54
C ALA A 34 -2.32 -3.96 -14.56
N LYS A 35 -1.13 -3.73 -15.10
CA LYS A 35 0.08 -3.46 -14.31
C LYS A 35 0.73 -2.12 -14.66
N GLY A 36 -0.06 -1.20 -15.21
CA GLY A 36 0.42 0.12 -15.58
C GLY A 36 0.97 0.18 -16.99
N PRO A 37 1.41 1.36 -17.38
CA PRO A 37 1.42 2.62 -16.63
C PRO A 37 0.12 3.41 -16.69
N ASN A 38 -0.85 3.03 -17.51
CA ASN A 38 -2.05 3.85 -17.74
C ASN A 38 -3.28 3.31 -17.07
N GLN A 39 -3.25 2.06 -16.66
CA GLN A 39 -4.34 1.38 -15.97
C GLN A 39 -3.74 0.40 -15.00
N PHE A 40 -4.46 0.07 -13.94
CA PHE A 40 -3.93 -0.79 -12.88
C PHE A 40 -5.02 -1.65 -12.26
N ASP A 41 -4.64 -2.86 -11.80
CA ASP A 41 -5.42 -3.47 -10.73
C ASP A 41 -4.69 -3.14 -9.42
N CYS A 42 -5.18 -3.66 -8.28
CA CYS A 42 -4.64 -3.24 -6.98
C CYS A 42 -3.17 -3.60 -6.81
N SER A 43 -2.83 -4.85 -7.05
CA SER A 43 -1.44 -5.29 -6.90
C SER A 43 -0.58 -4.85 -8.07
N GLY A 44 -1.18 -4.63 -9.23
CA GLY A 44 -0.47 -4.05 -10.37
C GLY A 44 0.00 -2.64 -10.07
N PHE A 45 -0.84 -1.88 -9.38
CA PHE A 45 -0.48 -0.51 -8.98
C PHE A 45 0.68 -0.52 -7.98
N THR A 46 0.56 -1.29 -6.91
CA THR A 46 1.61 -1.30 -5.89
C THR A 46 2.93 -1.83 -6.46
N SER A 47 2.88 -2.89 -7.26
CA SER A 47 4.12 -3.42 -7.84
C SER A 47 4.75 -2.44 -8.82
N TYR A 48 3.93 -1.73 -9.60
CA TYR A 48 4.44 -0.73 -10.54
C TYR A 48 5.17 0.39 -9.80
N VAL A 49 4.54 0.93 -8.75
CA VAL A 49 5.11 2.03 -7.99
C VAL A 49 6.43 1.62 -7.34
N TYR A 50 6.46 0.46 -6.67
CA TYR A 50 7.67 0.01 -6.03
C TYR A 50 8.78 -0.28 -7.02
N ARG A 51 8.43 -0.77 -8.20
CA ARG A 51 9.45 -1.07 -9.23
C ARG A 51 10.16 0.18 -9.68
N GLN A 52 9.49 1.33 -9.69
CA GLN A 52 10.14 2.58 -10.09
C GLN A 52 11.31 2.92 -9.18
N PHE A 53 11.36 2.34 -7.99
CA PHE A 53 12.39 2.64 -7.00
C PHE A 53 13.28 1.43 -6.71
N GLY A 54 13.26 0.45 -7.59
CA GLY A 54 14.18 -0.68 -7.51
C GLY A 54 13.69 -1.85 -6.68
N TYR A 55 12.44 -1.84 -6.26
CA TYR A 55 11.88 -2.94 -5.48
C TYR A 55 10.99 -3.80 -6.36
N SER A 56 11.40 -5.04 -6.53
CA SER A 56 10.66 -6.00 -7.34
C SER A 56 9.73 -6.79 -6.43
N ILE A 57 8.48 -6.38 -6.33
CA ILE A 57 7.51 -7.16 -5.58
C ILE A 57 6.54 -7.80 -6.57
N SER A 58 5.92 -8.89 -6.13
CA SER A 58 5.04 -9.66 -7.00
C SER A 58 3.82 -8.83 -7.41
N PRO A 59 3.30 -8.99 -8.64
CA PRO A 59 2.06 -8.32 -9.02
C PRO A 59 0.81 -9.03 -8.49
N SER A 60 0.96 -9.93 -7.53
CA SER A 60 -0.17 -10.62 -6.88
C SER A 60 -0.28 -10.15 -5.43
N SER A 61 -1.47 -9.69 -5.01
CA SER A 61 -1.65 -9.21 -3.66
C SER A 61 -1.42 -10.32 -2.63
N ARG A 62 -1.82 -11.54 -2.93
CA ARG A 62 -1.57 -12.66 -2.02
C ARG A 62 -0.08 -12.88 -1.80
N THR A 63 0.70 -12.82 -2.87
CA THR A 63 2.14 -13.02 -2.76
C THR A 63 2.79 -11.82 -2.09
N GLN A 64 2.34 -10.61 -2.39
CA GLN A 64 2.86 -9.43 -1.71
C GLN A 64 2.69 -9.54 -0.19
N TYR A 65 1.63 -10.17 0.25
CA TYR A 65 1.38 -10.34 1.69
C TYR A 65 2.40 -11.26 2.36
N THR A 66 3.24 -11.93 1.59
CA THR A 66 4.32 -12.78 2.14
C THR A 66 5.68 -12.11 2.00
N GLU A 67 5.73 -10.92 1.42
CA GLU A 67 6.99 -10.22 1.14
C GLU A 67 7.26 -9.18 2.22
N GLY A 68 8.51 -8.80 2.38
CA GLY A 68 8.89 -7.82 3.37
C GLY A 68 8.72 -8.34 4.80
N SER A 69 8.51 -7.43 5.72
CA SER A 69 8.33 -7.74 7.14
C SER A 69 6.91 -7.44 7.57
N ALA A 70 6.35 -8.28 8.43
CA ALA A 70 5.02 -8.03 8.98
C ALA A 70 5.04 -6.80 9.88
N VAL A 71 3.99 -6.01 9.84
CA VAL A 71 3.86 -4.79 10.64
C VAL A 71 2.50 -4.79 11.32
N ASP A 72 2.49 -4.55 12.63
CA ASP A 72 1.23 -4.38 13.35
C ASP A 72 0.58 -3.08 12.94
N ARG A 73 -0.75 -3.04 12.97
CA ARG A 73 -1.48 -1.83 12.57
C ARG A 73 -1.06 -0.61 13.40
N LYS A 74 -0.74 -0.81 14.65
CA LYS A 74 -0.33 0.28 15.54
C LYS A 74 1.05 0.83 15.22
N ASP A 75 1.80 0.16 14.34
CA ASP A 75 3.16 0.56 13.99
C ASP A 75 3.27 0.98 12.53
N LEU A 76 2.16 1.25 11.87
CA LEU A 76 2.16 1.63 10.46
C LEU A 76 2.91 2.93 10.23
N ARG A 77 3.56 3.02 9.06
CA ARG A 77 4.18 4.26 8.62
C ARG A 77 4.02 4.39 7.10
N LYS A 78 4.31 5.58 6.60
CA LYS A 78 4.22 5.87 5.17
C LYS A 78 5.00 4.83 4.38
N GLY A 79 4.43 4.40 3.28
CA GLY A 79 5.07 3.43 2.40
C GLY A 79 4.76 1.98 2.70
N ASP A 80 4.19 1.69 3.86
CA ASP A 80 3.81 0.31 4.17
C ASP A 80 2.67 -0.15 3.26
N LEU A 81 2.63 -1.45 2.99
CA LEU A 81 1.53 -2.05 2.26
C LEU A 81 0.47 -2.53 3.25
N VAL A 82 -0.79 -2.23 2.98
CA VAL A 82 -1.92 -2.70 3.79
C VAL A 82 -2.81 -3.58 2.93
N PHE A 83 -3.30 -4.66 3.53
CA PHE A 83 -3.99 -5.73 2.82
C PHE A 83 -5.38 -5.95 3.37
N PHE A 84 -6.30 -6.25 2.45
CA PHE A 84 -7.72 -6.39 2.78
C PHE A 84 -8.31 -7.59 2.05
N THR A 85 -9.41 -8.11 2.57
CA THR A 85 -10.21 -9.05 1.81
C THR A 85 -11.01 -8.29 0.76
N SER A 86 -11.47 -8.99 -0.25
CA SER A 86 -12.39 -8.44 -1.24
C SER A 86 -13.61 -9.35 -1.33
N ARG A 87 -14.62 -8.94 -2.08
CA ARG A 87 -15.81 -9.76 -2.24
C ARG A 87 -15.47 -11.13 -2.79
N ARG A 88 -14.52 -11.18 -3.72
CA ARG A 88 -14.17 -12.43 -4.39
C ARG A 88 -13.19 -13.29 -3.60
N SER A 89 -12.43 -12.67 -2.72
CA SER A 89 -11.37 -13.39 -2.04
C SER A 89 -11.85 -14.13 -0.79
N GLY A 90 -13.05 -13.83 -0.32
CA GLY A 90 -13.53 -14.39 0.94
C GLY A 90 -12.66 -13.92 2.08
N ARG A 91 -12.00 -14.86 2.76
CA ARG A 91 -11.11 -14.53 3.87
C ARG A 91 -9.67 -14.30 3.44
N ASN A 92 -9.39 -14.52 2.17
CA ASN A 92 -8.02 -14.37 1.65
C ASN A 92 -7.75 -12.93 1.25
N VAL A 93 -6.47 -12.62 1.09
CA VAL A 93 -6.06 -11.31 0.57
C VAL A 93 -6.64 -11.13 -0.82
N GLY A 94 -7.32 -10.01 -1.02
CA GLY A 94 -7.92 -9.69 -2.31
C GLY A 94 -7.69 -8.25 -2.72
N HIS A 95 -7.03 -7.44 -1.86
CA HIS A 95 -6.80 -6.03 -2.16
C HIS A 95 -5.60 -5.53 -1.39
N VAL A 96 -4.92 -4.53 -1.94
CA VAL A 96 -3.71 -3.96 -1.33
C VAL A 96 -3.62 -2.48 -1.66
N GLY A 97 -3.05 -1.71 -0.74
CA GLY A 97 -2.78 -0.29 -0.94
C GLY A 97 -1.50 0.11 -0.24
N ILE A 98 -1.10 1.37 -0.44
CA ILE A 98 0.12 1.93 0.14
C ILE A 98 -0.28 3.01 1.14
N VAL A 99 0.23 2.93 2.36
CA VAL A 99 -0.07 3.92 3.39
C VAL A 99 0.54 5.26 3.01
N VAL A 100 -0.27 6.30 3.01
CA VAL A 100 0.21 7.67 2.75
C VAL A 100 0.33 8.49 4.02
N SER A 101 -0.40 8.12 5.06
CA SER A 101 -0.26 8.74 6.39
C SER A 101 -0.87 7.81 7.42
N ALA A 102 -0.38 7.87 8.64
CA ALA A 102 -0.87 7.01 9.72
C ALA A 102 -0.95 7.81 11.01
N ASP A 103 -2.05 7.59 11.75
CA ASP A 103 -2.22 8.14 13.08
C ASP A 103 -2.32 6.95 14.03
N ASN A 104 -1.20 6.56 14.59
CA ASN A 104 -1.15 5.32 15.37
C ASN A 104 -1.78 5.48 16.75
N GLU A 105 -1.97 6.70 17.22
CA GLU A 105 -2.70 6.92 18.46
C GLU A 105 -4.17 6.62 18.29
N LYS A 106 -4.72 7.00 17.15
CA LYS A 106 -6.13 6.75 16.85
C LYS A 106 -6.37 5.42 16.16
N GLY A 107 -5.29 4.76 15.73
CA GLY A 107 -5.39 3.49 15.04
C GLY A 107 -5.97 3.59 13.65
N THR A 108 -5.80 4.72 12.99
CA THR A 108 -6.33 4.92 11.66
C THR A 108 -5.23 5.36 10.69
N PHE A 109 -5.52 5.32 9.40
CA PHE A 109 -4.55 5.69 8.37
C PHE A 109 -5.27 6.01 7.07
N LYS A 110 -4.52 6.63 6.15
CA LYS A 110 -4.98 6.85 4.78
C LYS A 110 -4.08 6.04 3.87
N PHE A 111 -4.65 5.54 2.78
CA PHE A 111 -3.88 4.73 1.84
C PHE A 111 -4.29 5.03 0.41
N ILE A 112 -3.30 4.93 -0.50
CA ILE A 112 -3.54 5.10 -1.93
C ILE A 112 -3.61 3.71 -2.55
N HIS A 113 -4.59 3.51 -3.43
CA HIS A 113 -4.82 2.19 -3.99
C HIS A 113 -5.60 2.30 -5.30
N ALA A 114 -5.51 1.25 -6.10
CA ALA A 114 -6.32 1.16 -7.31
C ALA A 114 -7.62 0.49 -6.93
N SER A 115 -8.66 1.30 -6.71
CA SER A 115 -9.99 0.80 -6.43
C SER A 115 -10.74 0.60 -7.73
N VAL A 116 -11.88 -0.07 -7.68
CA VAL A 116 -12.69 -0.26 -8.89
C VAL A 116 -13.13 1.07 -9.49
N LYS A 117 -13.08 2.14 -8.73
CA LYS A 117 -13.41 3.49 -9.22
C LYS A 117 -12.19 4.24 -9.70
N GLY A 118 -11.02 3.62 -9.68
CA GLY A 118 -9.78 4.23 -10.11
C GLY A 118 -8.81 4.39 -8.96
N VAL A 119 -7.62 4.87 -9.28
CA VAL A 119 -6.58 5.12 -8.27
C VAL A 119 -7.02 6.30 -7.42
N LYS A 120 -7.03 6.12 -6.11
CA LYS A 120 -7.49 7.16 -5.18
C LYS A 120 -6.91 6.95 -3.80
N ILE A 121 -7.03 7.97 -2.96
CA ILE A 121 -6.68 7.86 -1.54
C ILE A 121 -7.96 7.64 -0.77
N SER A 122 -7.96 6.68 0.14
CA SER A 122 -9.10 6.37 1.00
C SER A 122 -8.69 6.39 2.46
N ASP A 123 -9.68 6.62 3.32
CA ASP A 123 -9.48 6.51 4.75
C ASP A 123 -9.76 5.09 5.21
N PHE A 124 -9.08 4.69 6.28
CA PHE A 124 -9.35 3.40 6.90
C PHE A 124 -10.61 3.52 7.76
N GLU A 125 -11.74 3.36 7.13
CA GLU A 125 -13.04 3.46 7.81
C GLU A 125 -14.08 2.67 7.05
N GLY A 126 -15.23 2.45 7.67
CA GLY A 126 -16.39 1.84 7.04
C GLY A 126 -16.08 0.52 6.38
N TYR A 127 -16.18 0.50 5.06
CA TYR A 127 -16.01 -0.69 4.25
C TYR A 127 -14.72 -1.45 4.55
N TYR A 128 -13.63 -0.72 4.83
CA TYR A 128 -12.29 -1.32 4.96
C TYR A 128 -12.02 -1.90 6.35
N VAL A 129 -12.71 -1.41 7.36
CA VAL A 129 -12.41 -1.82 8.73
C VAL A 129 -12.56 -3.33 8.94
N PRO A 130 -13.70 -3.94 8.60
CA PRO A 130 -13.84 -5.38 8.81
C PRO A 130 -13.05 -6.21 7.81
N ARG A 131 -12.50 -5.59 6.77
CA ARG A 131 -11.77 -6.32 5.73
C ARG A 131 -10.26 -6.29 5.92
N TYR A 132 -9.77 -5.53 6.86
CA TYR A 132 -8.33 -5.41 7.09
C TYR A 132 -7.73 -6.76 7.51
N ILE A 133 -6.63 -7.14 6.89
CA ILE A 133 -5.93 -8.39 7.18
C ILE A 133 -4.61 -8.11 7.89
N GLY A 134 -3.81 -7.22 7.37
CA GLY A 134 -2.49 -6.95 7.93
C GLY A 134 -1.69 -6.03 7.04
N ALA A 135 -0.42 -5.90 7.37
CA ALA A 135 0.47 -4.98 6.67
C ALA A 135 1.86 -5.57 6.51
N ARG A 136 2.57 -5.09 5.50
CA ARG A 136 3.95 -5.50 5.21
C ARG A 136 4.80 -4.27 4.95
N ARG A 137 6.05 -4.34 5.36
CA ARG A 137 7.00 -3.25 5.15
C ARG A 137 8.06 -3.72 4.18
N ILE A 138 8.15 -3.05 3.03
CA ILE A 138 9.12 -3.39 1.99
C ILE A 138 10.37 -2.53 2.17
N ILE A 139 10.19 -1.23 2.40
CA ILE A 139 11.31 -0.31 2.62
C ILE A 139 11.60 -0.28 4.10
N LYS A 140 12.64 -0.98 4.53
CA LYS A 140 12.89 -1.16 5.95
C LYS A 140 13.87 -0.14 6.52
N GLU A 141 14.73 0.35 5.70
CA GLU A 141 15.73 1.28 6.19
C GLU A 141 16.53 1.91 5.04
#